data_b022d2855db33f3a6691e66921f9de1b
#
_entry.id   b022d2855db33f3a6691e66921f9de1b
#
_cell.length_a   1.000
_cell.length_b   1.000
_cell.length_c   1.000
_cell.angle_alpha   90.00
_cell.angle_beta   90.00
_cell.angle_gamma   90.00
#
_symmetry.space_group_name_H-M   'P 1'
#
loop_
_entity.id
_entity.type
_entity.pdbx_description
1 polymer ?
#
loop_
_entity_poly.entity_id
_entity_poly.type
_entity_poly.pdbx_seq_one_letter_code
_entity_poly.pdbx_strand_id
1 'polypeptide(L)'
;MGLIGKGRHDSNKKGEISESAIVTRFLQCGYGVLMPYAGNQRYDIIIEDADEKFWRIQCKSAWIDENGTVQKFDTANHYVTGTKRDWRHYRGQCDYFAIYSADLGKIYLVPVDDVGTTRAHLRLEPSKNKQEKNVRWAKDYEL
;
A
#
# COMPACT_ATOMS: atom_id res chain seq x y z
N MET A 1 27.81 -11.04 14.17
CA MET A 1 26.41 -11.04 14.49
C MET A 1 26.12 -12.10 15.52
N GLY A 2 25.25 -12.02 16.30
CA GLY A 2 24.85 -12.67 17.49
C GLY A 2 24.56 -14.16 17.53
N LEU A 3 23.71 -14.51 18.49
CA LEU A 3 23.46 -15.86 18.95
C LEU A 3 22.48 -16.69 18.10
N ILE A 4 21.85 -16.06 17.08
CA ILE A 4 20.85 -16.71 16.23
C ILE A 4 21.31 -16.77 14.76
N GLY A 5 20.85 -17.78 14.04
CA GLY A 5 21.14 -17.93 12.63
C GLY A 5 20.51 -16.81 11.76
N LYS A 6 20.89 -16.77 10.50
CA LYS A 6 20.36 -15.78 9.54
C LYS A 6 18.87 -16.02 9.27
N GLY A 7 18.12 -14.94 9.12
CA GLY A 7 16.74 -14.99 8.65
C GLY A 7 16.62 -15.38 7.18
N ARG A 8 15.41 -15.74 6.76
CA ARG A 8 15.07 -15.99 5.35
C ARG A 8 14.38 -14.78 4.76
N HIS A 9 14.66 -14.48 3.50
CA HIS A 9 14.02 -13.42 2.73
C HIS A 9 13.34 -14.01 1.50
N ASP A 10 12.04 -13.81 1.40
CA ASP A 10 11.20 -14.20 0.27
C ASP A 10 10.11 -13.16 0.02
N SER A 11 9.24 -13.39 -0.98
CA SER A 11 8.16 -12.44 -1.34
C SER A 11 7.12 -12.25 -0.21
N ASN A 12 6.85 -13.31 0.57
CA ASN A 12 5.95 -13.22 1.72
C ASN A 12 6.53 -12.30 2.80
N LYS A 13 7.84 -12.38 3.01
CA LYS A 13 8.55 -11.53 3.96
C LYS A 13 8.44 -10.06 3.60
N LYS A 14 8.51 -9.71 2.31
CA LYS A 14 8.30 -8.34 1.83
C LYS A 14 6.93 -7.80 2.21
N GLY A 15 5.88 -8.60 2.04
CA GLY A 15 4.52 -8.23 2.45
C GLY A 15 4.39 -8.04 3.95
N GLU A 16 4.97 -8.92 4.75
CA GLU A 16 4.98 -8.81 6.21
C GLU A 16 5.69 -7.54 6.68
N ILE A 17 6.82 -7.21 6.08
CA ILE A 17 7.57 -5.98 6.40
C ILE A 17 6.72 -4.75 6.08
N SER A 18 6.10 -4.70 4.92
CA SER A 18 5.24 -3.58 4.53
C SER A 18 4.06 -3.41 5.47
N GLU A 19 3.36 -4.49 5.80
CA GLU A 19 2.21 -4.45 6.71
C GLU A 19 2.62 -3.99 8.11
N SER A 20 3.70 -4.54 8.66
CA SER A 20 4.18 -4.16 9.99
C SER A 20 4.64 -2.70 10.05
N ALA A 21 5.31 -2.20 9.00
CA ALA A 21 5.70 -0.79 8.91
C ALA A 21 4.48 0.13 8.87
N ILE A 22 3.45 -0.26 8.12
CA ILE A 22 2.19 0.49 8.01
C ILE A 22 1.47 0.53 9.34
N VAL A 23 1.35 -0.60 10.04
CA VAL A 23 0.73 -0.67 11.38
C VAL A 23 1.45 0.26 12.35
N THR A 24 2.78 0.18 12.39
CA THR A 24 3.59 1.04 13.26
C THR A 24 3.34 2.52 12.97
N ARG A 25 3.29 2.90 11.69
CA ARG A 25 3.04 4.31 11.32
C ARG A 25 1.65 4.78 11.74
N PHE A 26 0.61 3.97 11.54
CA PHE A 26 -0.73 4.32 12.00
C PHE A 26 -0.78 4.53 13.52
N LEU A 27 -0.13 3.66 14.28
CA LEU A 27 -0.04 3.80 15.75
C LEU A 27 0.70 5.08 16.13
N GLN A 28 1.80 5.42 15.47
CA GLN A 28 2.53 6.67 15.70
C GLN A 28 1.69 7.91 15.41
N CYS A 29 0.79 7.82 14.43
CA CYS A 29 -0.16 8.89 14.09
C CYS A 29 -1.38 8.96 15.01
N GLY A 30 -1.52 8.03 15.95
CA GLY A 30 -2.59 8.03 16.94
C GLY A 30 -3.84 7.26 16.56
N TYR A 31 -3.82 6.51 15.44
CA TYR A 31 -4.96 5.66 15.05
C TYR A 31 -5.04 4.40 15.89
N GLY A 32 -6.26 3.93 16.16
CA GLY A 32 -6.47 2.56 16.62
C GLY A 32 -6.28 1.60 15.43
N VAL A 33 -5.68 0.44 15.68
CA VAL A 33 -5.48 -0.57 14.63
C VAL A 33 -6.14 -1.87 15.05
N LEU A 34 -7.00 -2.39 14.18
CA LEU A 34 -7.72 -3.64 14.38
C LEU A 34 -7.32 -4.64 13.29
N MET A 35 -7.07 -5.87 13.69
CA MET A 35 -6.71 -6.95 12.77
C MET A 35 -7.93 -7.83 12.52
N PRO A 36 -8.17 -8.27 11.26
CA PRO A 36 -9.19 -9.27 10.98
C PRO A 36 -8.90 -10.59 11.71
N TYR A 37 -9.94 -11.25 12.18
CA TYR A 37 -9.80 -12.56 12.84
C TYR A 37 -9.29 -13.63 11.86
N ALA A 38 -9.78 -13.62 10.63
CA ALA A 38 -9.39 -14.58 9.60
C ALA A 38 -8.94 -13.87 8.31
N GLY A 39 -8.11 -14.54 7.50
CA GLY A 39 -7.49 -13.97 6.29
C GLY A 39 -8.38 -13.87 5.06
N ASN A 40 -9.71 -13.96 5.18
CA ASN A 40 -10.64 -13.98 4.05
C ASN A 40 -11.19 -12.61 3.66
N GLN A 41 -10.76 -11.55 4.35
CA GLN A 41 -11.23 -10.20 4.09
C GLN A 41 -10.49 -9.57 2.90
N ARG A 42 -11.14 -8.60 2.27
CA ARG A 42 -10.54 -7.81 1.18
C ARG A 42 -9.68 -6.65 1.70
N TYR A 43 -9.53 -6.53 2.99
CA TYR A 43 -8.67 -5.55 3.66
C TYR A 43 -7.75 -6.28 4.63
N ASP A 44 -6.58 -5.70 4.88
CA ASP A 44 -5.59 -6.29 5.77
C ASP A 44 -5.78 -5.82 7.22
N ILE A 45 -6.18 -4.56 7.39
CA ILE A 45 -6.41 -3.96 8.70
C ILE A 45 -7.59 -3.00 8.66
N ILE A 46 -8.13 -2.70 9.84
CA ILE A 46 -9.07 -1.61 10.08
C ILE A 46 -8.36 -0.57 10.94
N ILE A 47 -8.52 0.71 10.62
CA ILE A 47 -8.10 1.79 11.50
C ILE A 47 -9.33 2.53 12.06
N GLU A 48 -9.20 2.99 13.29
CA GLU A 48 -10.18 3.86 13.94
C GLU A 48 -9.56 5.26 14.10
N ASP A 49 -10.25 6.27 13.59
CA ASP A 49 -9.81 7.66 13.69
C ASP A 49 -10.27 8.36 14.98
N ALA A 50 -9.91 9.62 15.15
CA ALA A 50 -10.26 10.39 16.34
C ALA A 50 -11.77 10.66 16.50
N ASP A 51 -12.55 10.53 15.42
CA ASP A 51 -14.00 10.66 15.40
C ASP A 51 -14.71 9.31 15.60
N GLU A 52 -13.95 8.27 16.00
CA GLU A 52 -14.43 6.90 16.21
C GLU A 52 -14.98 6.25 14.92
N LYS A 53 -14.52 6.71 13.76
CA LYS A 53 -14.84 6.11 12.46
C LYS A 53 -13.83 5.04 12.11
N PHE A 54 -14.33 3.97 11.49
CA PHE A 54 -13.53 2.83 11.05
C PHE A 54 -13.31 2.87 9.55
N TRP A 55 -12.07 2.59 9.13
CA TRP A 55 -11.66 2.61 7.74
C TRP A 55 -10.95 1.31 7.38
N ARG A 56 -11.38 0.71 6.28
CA ARG A 56 -10.81 -0.54 5.76
C ARG A 56 -9.57 -0.22 4.94
N ILE A 57 -8.46 -0.84 5.31
CA ILE A 57 -7.15 -0.55 4.71
C ILE A 57 -6.60 -1.80 4.04
N GLN A 58 -6.20 -1.67 2.79
CA GLN A 58 -5.39 -2.65 2.08
C GLN A 58 -3.94 -2.20 2.08
N CYS A 59 -3.04 -3.02 2.61
CA CYS A 59 -1.62 -2.73 2.65
C CYS A 59 -0.94 -3.17 1.34
N LYS A 60 -0.07 -2.33 0.82
CA LYS A 60 0.67 -2.61 -0.43
C LYS A 60 2.14 -2.22 -0.28
N SER A 61 2.99 -2.96 -0.97
CA SER A 61 4.39 -2.60 -1.15
C SER A 61 4.53 -1.82 -2.46
N ALA A 62 5.25 -0.71 -2.42
CA ALA A 62 5.54 0.08 -3.61
C ALA A 62 6.92 -0.23 -4.16
N TRP A 63 7.13 0.11 -5.41
CA TRP A 63 8.44 0.12 -6.05
C TRP A 63 8.61 1.40 -6.84
N ILE A 64 9.86 1.80 -7.04
CA ILE A 64 10.21 3.01 -7.79
C ILE A 64 10.66 2.59 -9.19
N ASP A 65 10.30 3.37 -10.21
CA ASP A 65 10.75 3.13 -11.59
C ASP A 65 12.28 3.30 -11.73
N GLU A 66 12.82 2.87 -12.85
CA GLU A 66 14.29 2.90 -13.12
C GLU A 66 14.87 4.30 -13.01
N ASN A 67 14.10 5.32 -13.32
CA ASN A 67 14.54 6.72 -13.29
C ASN A 67 14.39 7.37 -11.91
N GLY A 68 13.78 6.70 -10.94
CA GLY A 68 13.53 7.25 -9.62
C GLY A 68 12.46 8.35 -9.57
N THR A 69 11.61 8.46 -10.59
CA THR A 69 10.68 9.58 -10.78
C THR A 69 9.24 9.25 -10.40
N VAL A 70 8.88 7.97 -10.41
CA VAL A 70 7.53 7.50 -10.17
C VAL A 70 7.54 6.32 -9.21
N GLN A 71 6.71 6.38 -8.20
CA GLN A 71 6.41 5.27 -7.32
C GLN A 71 5.16 4.55 -7.83
N LYS A 72 5.21 3.23 -7.86
CA LYS A 72 4.13 2.39 -8.38
C LYS A 72 3.67 1.38 -7.35
N PHE A 73 2.41 1.03 -7.39
CA PHE A 73 1.84 -0.08 -6.61
C PHE A 73 0.63 -0.66 -7.33
N ASP A 74 0.36 -1.93 -7.10
CA ASP A 74 -0.79 -2.61 -7.69
C ASP A 74 -2.07 -2.31 -6.92
N THR A 75 -3.13 -1.96 -7.64
CA THR A 75 -4.45 -1.62 -7.09
C THR A 75 -5.46 -2.74 -7.29
N ALA A 76 -4.99 -3.92 -7.66
CA ALA A 76 -5.78 -5.12 -7.78
C ALA A 76 -4.97 -6.35 -7.37
N ASN A 77 -5.65 -7.40 -6.95
CA ASN A 77 -5.03 -8.70 -6.79
C ASN A 77 -5.08 -9.47 -8.10
N HIS A 78 -4.00 -10.17 -8.36
CA HIS A 78 -3.95 -11.14 -9.44
C HIS A 78 -4.50 -12.47 -8.94
N TYR A 79 -5.51 -12.96 -9.62
CA TYR A 79 -6.24 -14.14 -9.21
C TYR A 79 -6.18 -15.21 -10.31
N VAL A 80 -5.81 -16.43 -9.94
CA VAL A 80 -5.68 -17.55 -10.88
C VAL A 80 -6.65 -18.65 -10.49
N THR A 81 -7.56 -19.01 -11.40
CA THR A 81 -8.44 -20.17 -11.25
C THR A 81 -8.20 -21.11 -12.42
N GLY A 82 -7.53 -22.24 -12.20
CA GLY A 82 -7.10 -23.13 -13.28
C GLY A 82 -6.16 -22.41 -14.24
N THR A 83 -6.55 -22.30 -15.53
CA THR A 83 -5.77 -21.58 -16.55
C THR A 83 -6.18 -20.12 -16.70
N LYS A 84 -7.21 -19.70 -15.99
CA LYS A 84 -7.77 -18.34 -16.09
C LYS A 84 -7.08 -17.40 -15.13
N ARG A 85 -6.63 -16.25 -15.64
CA ARG A 85 -6.05 -15.16 -14.85
C ARG A 85 -7.01 -13.99 -14.83
N ASP A 86 -7.39 -13.53 -13.62
CA ASP A 86 -8.27 -12.40 -13.40
C ASP A 86 -7.63 -11.38 -12.47
N TRP A 87 -8.03 -10.11 -12.65
CA TRP A 87 -7.67 -9.02 -11.77
C TRP A 87 -8.89 -8.62 -10.93
N ARG A 88 -8.74 -8.59 -9.61
CA ARG A 88 -9.79 -8.15 -8.70
C ARG A 88 -9.40 -6.83 -8.06
N HIS A 89 -10.10 -5.78 -8.44
CA HIS A 89 -9.93 -4.46 -7.82
C HIS A 89 -10.55 -4.40 -6.43
N TYR A 90 -10.31 -3.31 -5.72
CA TYR A 90 -10.74 -3.12 -4.33
C TYR A 90 -11.86 -2.11 -4.15
N ARG A 91 -12.37 -1.49 -5.22
CA ARG A 91 -13.44 -0.50 -5.12
C ARG A 91 -14.68 -1.09 -4.44
N GLY A 92 -15.24 -0.35 -3.47
CA GLY A 92 -16.35 -0.81 -2.66
C GLY A 92 -16.00 -1.82 -1.58
N GLN A 93 -14.76 -2.31 -1.54
CA GLN A 93 -14.30 -3.34 -0.59
C GLN A 93 -13.24 -2.84 0.39
N CYS A 94 -12.54 -1.78 0.03
CA CYS A 94 -11.59 -1.06 0.89
C CYS A 94 -11.80 0.44 0.72
N ASP A 95 -11.40 1.19 1.74
CA ASP A 95 -11.50 2.65 1.73
C ASP A 95 -10.19 3.29 1.29
N TYR A 96 -9.06 2.75 1.74
CA TYR A 96 -7.73 3.27 1.43
C TYR A 96 -6.74 2.14 1.13
N PHE A 97 -5.78 2.47 0.27
CA PHE A 97 -4.50 1.77 0.21
C PHE A 97 -3.52 2.45 1.15
N ALA A 98 -2.86 1.68 2.02
CA ALA A 98 -1.68 2.13 2.73
C ALA A 98 -0.46 1.49 2.06
N ILE A 99 0.48 2.31 1.65
CA ILE A 99 1.58 1.90 0.79
C ILE A 99 2.89 2.14 1.50
N TYR A 100 3.70 1.10 1.62
CA TYR A 100 5.05 1.21 2.14
C TYR A 100 6.07 1.25 1.01
N SER A 101 6.86 2.31 0.98
CA SER A 101 8.03 2.45 0.11
C SER A 101 9.28 2.11 0.90
N ALA A 102 9.83 0.91 0.70
CA ALA A 102 11.06 0.51 1.38
C ALA A 102 12.24 1.39 0.97
N ASP A 103 12.29 1.82 -0.30
CA ASP A 103 13.35 2.66 -0.83
C ASP A 103 13.40 4.04 -0.17
N LEU A 104 12.24 4.61 0.15
CA LEU A 104 12.13 5.94 0.75
C LEU A 104 11.94 5.90 2.28
N GLY A 105 11.62 4.74 2.83
CA GLY A 105 11.25 4.62 4.24
C GLY A 105 9.98 5.38 4.60
N LYS A 106 9.03 5.49 3.66
CA LYS A 106 7.82 6.31 3.80
C LYS A 106 6.56 5.49 3.59
N ILE A 107 5.47 5.99 4.15
CA ILE A 107 4.13 5.42 4.01
C ILE A 107 3.20 6.47 3.42
N TYR A 108 2.35 6.03 2.51
CA TYR A 108 1.37 6.86 1.82
C TYR A 108 -0.01 6.27 2.01
N LEU A 109 -1.00 7.13 2.22
CA LEU A 109 -2.39 6.74 2.39
C LEU A 109 -3.20 7.28 1.21
N VAL A 110 -3.69 6.40 0.36
CA VAL A 110 -4.33 6.75 -0.91
C VAL A 110 -5.76 6.23 -0.93
N PRO A 111 -6.77 7.12 -1.08
CA PRO A 111 -8.14 6.66 -1.26
C PRO A 111 -8.25 5.70 -2.45
N VAL A 112 -8.96 4.58 -2.27
CA VAL A 112 -9.11 3.57 -3.32
C VAL A 112 -9.74 4.17 -4.58
N ASP A 113 -10.68 5.11 -4.40
CA ASP A 113 -11.39 5.74 -5.52
C ASP A 113 -10.57 6.80 -6.27
N ASP A 114 -9.43 7.23 -5.72
CA ASP A 114 -8.56 8.22 -6.39
C ASP A 114 -7.68 7.60 -7.48
N VAL A 115 -7.56 6.30 -7.53
CA VAL A 115 -6.63 5.59 -8.42
C VAL A 115 -7.34 4.56 -9.30
N GLY A 116 -6.64 4.09 -10.32
CA GLY A 116 -7.15 3.07 -11.23
C GLY A 116 -7.32 1.69 -10.59
N THR A 117 -7.81 0.74 -11.37
CA THR A 117 -8.21 -0.59 -10.88
C THR A 117 -7.18 -1.68 -11.11
N THR A 118 -6.03 -1.38 -11.69
CA THR A 118 -4.92 -2.32 -11.90
C THR A 118 -3.64 -1.88 -11.23
N ARG A 119 -3.22 -0.66 -11.51
CA ARG A 119 -1.96 -0.09 -10.99
C ARG A 119 -2.08 1.40 -10.81
N ALA A 120 -1.42 1.94 -9.80
CA ALA A 120 -1.36 3.37 -9.53
C ALA A 120 0.09 3.87 -9.61
N HIS A 121 0.20 5.13 -10.00
CA HIS A 121 1.47 5.85 -10.10
C HIS A 121 1.40 7.11 -9.24
N LEU A 122 2.37 7.29 -8.37
CA LEU A 122 2.55 8.51 -7.58
C LEU A 122 3.87 9.17 -8.00
N ARG A 123 3.78 10.41 -8.46
CA ARG A 123 4.96 11.15 -8.91
C ARG A 123 5.83 11.57 -7.73
N LEU A 124 7.11 11.33 -7.86
CA LEU A 124 8.14 11.80 -6.93
C LEU A 124 8.81 13.07 -7.44
N GLU A 125 8.97 13.18 -8.77
CA GLU A 125 9.58 14.30 -9.45
C GLU A 125 8.77 14.73 -10.67
N PRO A 126 8.90 16.00 -11.12
CA PRO A 126 8.20 16.47 -12.32
C PRO A 126 8.53 15.63 -13.55
N SER A 127 7.55 15.43 -14.43
CA SER A 127 7.76 14.77 -15.71
C SER A 127 8.61 15.64 -16.64
N LYS A 128 9.34 15.02 -17.57
CA LYS A 128 10.18 15.73 -18.55
C LYS A 128 9.39 16.74 -19.41
N ASN A 129 8.13 16.44 -19.71
CA ASN A 129 7.23 17.31 -20.47
C ASN A 129 6.46 18.31 -19.59
N LYS A 130 6.75 18.40 -18.30
CA LYS A 130 6.10 19.28 -17.32
C LYS A 130 4.59 19.14 -17.26
N GLN A 131 4.05 17.97 -17.60
CA GLN A 131 2.63 17.68 -17.51
C GLN A 131 2.21 17.65 -16.04
N GLU A 132 1.18 18.42 -15.69
CA GLU A 132 0.61 18.47 -14.36
C GLU A 132 -0.81 17.89 -14.31
N LYS A 133 -1.48 17.84 -15.45
CA LYS A 133 -2.85 17.32 -15.54
C LYS A 133 -2.89 15.81 -15.27
N ASN A 134 -3.81 15.39 -14.41
CA ASN A 134 -3.99 13.99 -13.99
C ASN A 134 -2.76 13.39 -13.28
N VAL A 135 -1.87 14.22 -12.77
CA VAL A 135 -0.71 13.79 -11.99
C VAL A 135 -1.09 13.70 -10.52
N ARG A 136 -0.74 12.58 -9.89
CA ARG A 136 -0.85 12.39 -8.45
C ARG A 136 0.53 12.49 -7.84
N TRP A 137 0.74 13.47 -6.98
CA TRP A 137 2.00 13.67 -6.29
C TRP A 137 2.07 12.84 -5.03
N ALA A 138 3.12 12.06 -4.86
CA ALA A 138 3.32 11.22 -3.68
C ALA A 138 3.22 12.03 -2.39
N LYS A 139 3.82 13.22 -2.36
CA LYS A 139 3.81 14.10 -1.18
C LYS A 139 2.41 14.46 -0.67
N ASP A 140 1.40 14.46 -1.55
CA ASP A 140 0.02 14.81 -1.16
C ASP A 140 -0.67 13.66 -0.40
N TYR A 141 -0.10 12.47 -0.43
CA TYR A 141 -0.64 11.28 0.23
C TYR A 141 0.25 10.78 1.38
N GLU A 142 1.36 11.44 1.65
CA GLU A 142 2.31 11.01 2.69
C GLU A 142 1.69 11.06 4.08
N LEU A 143 1.82 9.96 4.82
CA LEU A 143 1.29 9.80 6.18
C LEU A 143 2.37 10.10 7.23
#